data_6ecd94ae6775a782b9e39fc8f2c94686
#
_entry.id   6ecd94ae6775a782b9e39fc8f2c94686
#
_cell.length_a   1.000
_cell.length_b   1.000
_cell.length_c   1.000
_cell.angle_alpha   90.00
_cell.angle_beta   90.00
_cell.angle_gamma   90.00
#
_symmetry.space_group_name_H-M   'P 1'
#
loop_
_entity.id
_entity.type
_entity.pdbx_description
1 polymer ?
#
loop_
_entity_poly.entity_id
_entity_poly.type
_entity_poly.pdbx_seq_one_letter_code
_entity_poly.pdbx_strand_id
1 'polypeptide(L)'
;MDLWQVSSNVRDGVLFASPQTPAERIATAETCVVKLAVKLPALVDGIDNRIERAYTGWPDRLYIIGTDGRIRYKSPPGPFGFSTQDLEQGLKQTLQSASGR
;
A
#
# COMPACT_ATOMS: atom_id res chain seq x y z
N MET A 1 -17.99 -14.48 -10.56
CA MET A 1 -17.37 -13.74 -9.44
C MET A 1 -15.87 -14.00 -9.45
N ASP A 2 -15.10 -12.95 -9.63
CA ASP A 2 -13.65 -13.10 -9.67
C ASP A 2 -13.08 -13.13 -8.26
N LEU A 3 -12.22 -14.11 -8.00
CA LEU A 3 -11.48 -14.17 -6.75
C LEU A 3 -10.13 -13.48 -6.95
N TRP A 4 -9.86 -12.53 -6.07
CA TRP A 4 -8.56 -11.89 -6.02
C TRP A 4 -7.64 -12.71 -5.13
N GLN A 5 -6.57 -13.25 -5.72
CA GLN A 5 -5.68 -14.13 -4.95
C GLN A 5 -4.25 -14.09 -5.46
N VAL A 6 -3.31 -14.20 -4.54
CA VAL A 6 -1.92 -14.58 -4.78
C VAL A 6 -1.60 -15.76 -3.85
N SER A 7 -0.56 -16.53 -4.16
CA SER A 7 -0.23 -17.75 -3.43
C SER A 7 -0.09 -17.53 -1.92
N SER A 8 0.54 -16.43 -1.52
CA SER A 8 0.70 -16.12 -0.10
C SER A 8 -0.64 -15.86 0.59
N ASN A 9 -1.58 -15.22 -0.09
CA ASN A 9 -2.91 -14.95 0.46
C ASN A 9 -3.69 -16.23 0.69
N VAL A 10 -3.57 -17.19 -0.23
CA VAL A 10 -4.22 -18.50 -0.08
C VAL A 10 -3.68 -19.21 1.16
N ARG A 11 -2.35 -19.21 1.36
CA ARG A 11 -1.73 -19.82 2.53
C ARG A 11 -2.17 -19.17 3.84
N ASP A 12 -2.33 -17.85 3.82
CA ASP A 12 -2.71 -17.08 5.01
C ASP A 12 -4.22 -17.07 5.25
N GLY A 13 -5.00 -17.72 4.40
CA GLY A 13 -6.44 -17.75 4.51
C GLY A 13 -7.12 -16.45 4.10
N VAL A 14 -6.42 -15.61 3.33
CA VAL A 14 -6.96 -14.35 2.83
C VAL A 14 -7.38 -14.55 1.38
N LEU A 15 -8.65 -14.87 1.19
CA LEU A 15 -9.20 -15.19 -0.14
C LEU A 15 -10.57 -14.53 -0.27
N PHE A 16 -10.67 -13.52 -1.15
CA PHE A 16 -11.89 -12.74 -1.31
C PHE A 16 -12.22 -12.52 -2.78
N ALA A 17 -13.52 -12.40 -3.06
CA ALA A 17 -13.98 -11.90 -4.34
C ALA A 17 -13.67 -10.40 -4.45
N SER A 18 -13.49 -9.92 -5.67
CA SER A 18 -13.26 -8.50 -5.90
C SER A 18 -14.47 -7.69 -5.40
N PRO A 19 -14.27 -6.68 -4.54
CA PRO A 19 -15.37 -5.86 -4.05
C PRO A 19 -15.99 -5.02 -5.15
N GLN A 20 -17.32 -4.88 -5.13
CA GLN A 20 -18.06 -4.09 -6.10
C GLN A 20 -18.74 -2.89 -5.49
N THR A 21 -18.81 -2.80 -4.16
CA THR A 21 -19.39 -1.65 -3.45
C THR A 21 -18.39 -1.11 -2.42
N PRO A 22 -18.54 0.16 -2.01
CA PRO A 22 -17.69 0.71 -0.95
C PRO A 22 -17.78 -0.08 0.35
N ALA A 23 -18.99 -0.54 0.72
CA ALA A 23 -19.16 -1.35 1.93
C ALA A 23 -18.42 -2.67 1.85
N GLU A 24 -18.48 -3.36 0.71
CA GLU A 24 -17.74 -4.61 0.49
C GLU A 24 -16.23 -4.39 0.58
N ARG A 25 -15.73 -3.29 0.00
CA ARG A 25 -14.30 -2.98 0.05
C ARG A 25 -13.83 -2.72 1.48
N ILE A 26 -14.60 -1.96 2.24
CA ILE A 26 -14.29 -1.69 3.66
C ILE A 26 -14.27 -2.99 4.45
N ALA A 27 -15.27 -3.84 4.27
CA ALA A 27 -15.35 -5.13 4.97
C ALA A 27 -14.16 -6.03 4.64
N THR A 28 -13.78 -6.09 3.36
CA THR A 28 -12.61 -6.87 2.93
C THR A 28 -11.33 -6.33 3.55
N ALA A 29 -11.16 -5.01 3.55
CA ALA A 29 -9.97 -4.36 4.13
C ALA A 29 -9.89 -4.60 5.64
N GLU A 30 -11.00 -4.49 6.36
CA GLU A 30 -11.03 -4.75 7.80
C GLU A 30 -10.64 -6.19 8.11
N THR A 31 -11.15 -7.14 7.34
CA THR A 31 -10.80 -8.55 7.52
C THR A 31 -9.32 -8.79 7.26
N CYS A 32 -8.75 -8.18 6.22
CA CYS A 32 -7.32 -8.29 5.93
C CYS A 32 -6.47 -7.72 7.06
N VAL A 33 -6.84 -6.55 7.59
CA VAL A 33 -6.13 -5.94 8.72
C VAL A 33 -6.09 -6.88 9.91
N VAL A 34 -7.21 -7.51 10.24
CA VAL A 34 -7.30 -8.44 11.37
C VAL A 34 -6.49 -9.71 11.10
N LYS A 35 -6.70 -10.35 9.95
CA LYS A 35 -6.06 -11.64 9.63
C LYS A 35 -4.54 -11.52 9.46
N LEU A 36 -4.07 -10.41 8.91
CA LEU A 36 -2.64 -10.19 8.68
C LEU A 36 -1.98 -9.43 9.85
N ALA A 37 -2.72 -9.13 10.90
CA ALA A 37 -2.23 -8.42 12.09
C ALA A 37 -1.53 -7.09 11.73
N VAL A 38 -2.11 -6.32 10.82
CA VAL A 38 -1.56 -5.04 10.43
C VAL A 38 -1.73 -4.04 11.57
N LYS A 39 -0.62 -3.45 12.01
CA LYS A 39 -0.61 -2.50 13.14
C LYS A 39 -0.48 -1.04 12.71
N LEU A 40 -0.25 -0.80 11.43
CA LEU A 40 -0.12 0.54 10.88
C LEU A 40 -1.52 1.11 10.56
N PRO A 41 -1.67 2.45 10.60
CA PRO A 41 -2.91 3.06 10.13
C PRO A 41 -3.20 2.64 8.69
N ALA A 42 -4.44 2.29 8.43
CA ALA A 42 -4.87 1.85 7.11
C ALA A 42 -6.04 2.70 6.64
N LEU A 43 -6.00 3.10 5.38
CA LEU A 43 -7.09 3.82 4.72
C LEU A 43 -7.58 2.99 3.54
N VAL A 44 -8.86 3.12 3.22
CA VAL A 44 -9.50 2.37 2.16
C VAL A 44 -9.83 3.31 1.02
N ASP A 45 -9.35 2.98 -0.18
CA ASP A 45 -9.64 3.77 -1.37
C ASP A 45 -11.12 3.65 -1.77
N GLY A 46 -11.61 4.63 -2.51
CA GLY A 46 -12.94 4.57 -3.11
C GLY A 46 -13.07 3.43 -4.11
N ILE A 47 -14.31 2.99 -4.33
CA ILE A 47 -14.57 1.88 -5.26
C ILE A 47 -14.16 2.22 -6.70
N ASP A 48 -14.01 3.50 -7.01
CA ASP A 48 -13.53 3.99 -8.29
C ASP A 48 -12.00 3.98 -8.41
N ASN A 49 -11.28 3.55 -7.37
CA ASN A 49 -9.83 3.48 -7.32
C ASN A 49 -9.15 4.83 -7.58
N ARG A 50 -9.73 5.90 -7.03
CA ARG A 50 -9.25 7.27 -7.26
C ARG A 50 -7.80 7.46 -6.79
N ILE A 51 -7.49 6.99 -5.59
CA ILE A 51 -6.15 7.16 -5.02
C ILE A 51 -5.16 6.24 -5.72
N GLU A 52 -5.56 4.98 -6.01
CA GLU A 52 -4.73 4.07 -6.79
C GLU A 52 -4.32 4.68 -8.11
N ARG A 53 -5.25 5.30 -8.83
CA ARG A 53 -4.95 5.95 -10.11
C ARG A 53 -4.05 7.16 -9.95
N ALA A 54 -4.26 7.96 -8.90
CA ALA A 54 -3.46 9.15 -8.65
C ALA A 54 -2.00 8.80 -8.32
N TYR A 55 -1.79 7.74 -7.54
CA TYR A 55 -0.46 7.31 -7.12
C TYR A 55 0.13 6.19 -7.97
N THR A 56 -0.62 5.68 -8.96
CA THR A 56 -0.25 4.51 -9.76
C THR A 56 0.21 3.36 -8.86
N GLY A 57 -0.62 3.03 -7.87
CA GLY A 57 -0.24 2.12 -6.79
C GLY A 57 -0.29 0.64 -7.11
N TRP A 58 -0.99 0.25 -8.17
CA TRP A 58 -1.16 -1.17 -8.49
C TRP A 58 0.12 -1.80 -9.05
N PRO A 59 0.50 -3.03 -8.65
CA PRO A 59 -0.12 -3.87 -7.59
C PRO A 59 0.25 -3.42 -6.18
N ASP A 60 1.39 -2.82 -5.99
CA ASP A 60 1.81 -2.17 -4.76
C ASP A 60 2.91 -1.16 -5.09
N ARG A 61 3.07 -0.18 -4.22
CA ARG A 61 4.09 0.86 -4.39
C ARG A 61 4.36 1.56 -3.06
N LEU A 62 5.60 1.93 -2.85
CA LEU A 62 6.04 2.63 -1.64
C LEU A 62 6.34 4.08 -1.95
N TYR A 63 5.97 4.96 -1.03
CA TYR A 63 6.26 6.40 -1.12
C TYR A 63 6.81 6.92 0.20
N ILE A 64 7.68 7.92 0.13
CA ILE A 64 8.06 8.73 1.29
C ILE A 64 7.61 10.14 0.99
N ILE A 65 6.86 10.73 1.92
CA ILE A 65 6.40 12.11 1.83
C ILE A 65 7.15 12.92 2.88
N GLY A 66 7.83 13.97 2.45
CA GLY A 66 8.57 14.84 3.34
C GLY A 66 7.65 15.73 4.19
N THR A 67 8.23 16.38 5.18
CA THR A 67 7.48 17.27 6.07
C THR A 67 6.90 18.48 5.33
N ASP A 68 7.40 18.81 4.15
CA ASP A 68 6.88 19.84 3.28
C ASP A 68 5.70 19.36 2.39
N GLY A 69 5.26 18.11 2.55
CA GLY A 69 4.20 17.53 1.75
C GLY A 69 4.61 17.04 0.37
N ARG A 70 5.88 17.07 0.05
CA ARG A 70 6.38 16.64 -1.26
C ARG A 70 6.87 15.20 -1.21
N ILE A 71 6.69 14.49 -2.34
CA ILE A 71 7.17 13.11 -2.49
C ILE A 71 8.70 13.14 -2.59
N ARG A 72 9.36 12.43 -1.69
CA ARG A 72 10.82 12.32 -1.64
C ARG A 72 11.33 10.99 -2.19
N TYR A 73 10.49 9.97 -2.19
CA TYR A 73 10.82 8.65 -2.72
C TYR A 73 9.59 8.01 -3.29
N LYS A 74 9.72 7.40 -4.45
CA LYS A 74 8.67 6.64 -5.13
C LYS A 74 9.30 5.35 -5.65
N SER A 75 8.84 4.20 -5.16
CA SER A 75 9.35 2.92 -5.63
C SER A 75 8.84 2.60 -7.03
N PRO A 76 9.55 1.76 -7.78
CA PRO A 76 8.96 1.10 -8.94
C PRO A 76 7.78 0.25 -8.49
N PRO A 77 6.84 -0.11 -9.41
CA PRO A 77 5.69 -0.93 -9.02
C PRO A 77 6.13 -2.32 -8.58
N GLY A 78 5.43 -2.84 -7.58
CA GLY A 78 5.61 -4.22 -7.13
C GLY A 78 5.13 -5.24 -8.16
N PRO A 79 5.37 -6.55 -7.94
CA PRO A 79 6.13 -7.04 -6.79
C PRO A 79 7.65 -6.83 -6.90
N PHE A 80 8.17 -6.63 -8.12
CA PHE A 80 9.62 -6.57 -8.33
C PHE A 80 10.24 -5.27 -7.85
N GLY A 81 9.49 -4.17 -7.83
CA GLY A 81 9.98 -2.89 -7.34
C GLY A 81 9.84 -2.70 -5.83
N PHE A 82 9.27 -3.67 -5.13
CA PHE A 82 9.12 -3.60 -3.68
C PHE A 82 10.47 -3.92 -3.02
N SER A 83 11.04 -2.93 -2.33
CA SER A 83 12.32 -3.09 -1.63
C SER A 83 12.30 -2.26 -0.36
N THR A 84 12.29 -2.94 0.79
CA THR A 84 12.37 -2.26 2.09
C THR A 84 13.73 -1.63 2.31
N GLN A 85 14.79 -2.18 1.71
CA GLN A 85 16.13 -1.60 1.79
C GLN A 85 16.21 -0.26 1.07
N ASP A 86 15.65 -0.15 -0.13
CA ASP A 86 15.60 1.10 -0.88
C ASP A 86 14.74 2.13 -0.17
N LEU A 87 13.63 1.70 0.41
CA LEU A 87 12.77 2.56 1.22
C LEU A 87 13.54 3.12 2.42
N GLU A 88 14.28 2.27 3.13
CA GLU A 88 15.08 2.69 4.29
C GLU A 88 16.12 3.72 3.90
N GLN A 89 16.85 3.48 2.80
CA GLN A 89 17.83 4.44 2.30
C GLN A 89 17.19 5.77 1.93
N GLY A 90 16.05 5.73 1.24
CA GLY A 90 15.30 6.93 0.89
C GLY A 90 14.85 7.70 2.12
N LEU A 91 14.41 6.99 3.17
CA LEU A 91 14.02 7.60 4.42
C LEU A 91 15.21 8.28 5.11
N LYS A 92 16.35 7.61 5.17
CA LYS A 92 17.57 8.20 5.75
C LYS A 92 17.99 9.47 5.03
N GLN A 93 17.97 9.45 3.70
CA GLN A 93 18.30 10.63 2.90
C GLN A 93 17.32 11.78 3.15
N THR A 94 16.04 11.48 3.24
CA THR A 94 15.00 12.46 3.51
C THR A 94 15.20 13.12 4.88
N LEU A 95 15.51 12.31 5.89
CA LEU A 95 15.75 12.81 7.24
C LEU A 95 17.03 13.66 7.31
N GLN A 96 18.09 13.27 6.61
CA GLN A 96 19.33 14.04 6.54
C GLN A 96 19.11 15.40 5.87
N SER A 97 18.36 15.44 4.78
CA SER A 97 18.02 16.68 4.10
C SER A 97 17.20 17.61 5.00
N ALA A 98 16.27 17.07 5.79
CA ALA A 98 15.47 17.85 6.72
C ALA A 98 16.31 18.42 7.87
N SER A 99 17.31 17.66 8.36
CA SER A 99 18.15 18.09 9.48
C SER A 99 19.33 18.96 9.05
N GLY A 100 19.69 18.95 7.78
CA GLY A 100 20.82 19.72 7.24
C GLY A 100 20.52 21.18 6.92
N ARG A 101 19.38 21.69 7.33
CA ARG A 101 18.95 23.07 7.07
C ARG A 101 19.37 24.02 8.17
#